data_5f2f03254ce7e9000737a84b1ab21a18
#
_entry.id   5f2f03254ce7e9000737a84b1ab21a18
#
_cell.length_a   1.000
_cell.length_b   1.000
_cell.length_c   1.000
_cell.angle_alpha   90.00
_cell.angle_beta   90.00
_cell.angle_gamma   90.00
#
_symmetry.space_group_name_H-M   'P 1'
#
loop_
_entity.id
_entity.type
_entity.pdbx_description
1 polymer ?
#
loop_
_entity_poly.entity_id
_entity_poly.type
_entity_poly.pdbx_seq_one_letter_code
_entity_poly.pdbx_strand_id
1 'polypeptide(L)'
;MPVLAVGGEKSFGALQAVIMRHVAINVQQAVVPRSGHWLMEESPVYTVNLVRQFLDSPAVAIPVRTTAENHVGETWLTPGEFKFPQQGNPDTGSSGVSGIQTVVLKGGPNEAGVYTIMLRVSAHTQIAAHSHRDDRVATVISGTWHIGYGDKFDESKLKALPPGSFYTEPPGRNHFAETGDEAVVVQITGFGPSSTEYVDPAQDPRARKSN
;
A
#
# COMPACT_ATOMS: atom_id res chain seq x y z
N MET A 1 -3.49 7.33 22.80
CA MET A 1 -2.46 7.13 23.85
C MET A 1 -1.15 7.72 23.33
N PRO A 2 -0.38 8.49 24.10
CA PRO A 2 0.94 8.95 23.68
C PRO A 2 1.93 7.78 23.58
N VAL A 3 2.85 7.88 22.66
CA VAL A 3 3.91 6.88 22.40
C VAL A 3 5.27 7.58 22.47
N LEU A 4 6.22 7.01 23.20
CA LEU A 4 7.62 7.42 23.19
C LEU A 4 8.41 6.49 22.29
N ALA A 5 8.92 6.99 21.18
CA ALA A 5 9.78 6.27 20.27
C ALA A 5 11.25 6.62 20.54
N VAL A 6 12.01 5.66 21.03
CA VAL A 6 13.40 5.83 21.47
C VAL A 6 14.34 4.99 20.63
N GLY A 7 15.35 5.60 20.03
CA GLY A 7 16.40 4.91 19.30
C GLY A 7 17.79 5.30 19.78
N GLY A 8 18.76 4.37 19.69
CA GLY A 8 20.16 4.68 19.97
C GLY A 8 20.81 5.45 18.82
N GLU A 9 21.65 6.43 19.14
CA GLU A 9 22.36 7.28 18.15
C GLU A 9 23.13 6.46 17.12
N LYS A 10 23.72 5.34 17.53
CA LYS A 10 24.51 4.45 16.67
C LYS A 10 23.69 3.30 16.07
N SER A 11 22.35 3.34 16.19
CA SER A 11 21.44 2.34 15.66
C SER A 11 20.29 3.03 14.91
N PHE A 12 19.03 2.72 15.25
CA PHE A 12 17.87 3.29 14.58
C PHE A 12 17.68 4.80 14.79
N GLY A 13 18.24 5.39 15.87
CA GLY A 13 18.17 6.82 16.12
C GLY A 13 16.76 7.38 16.01
N ALA A 14 16.62 8.46 15.26
CA ALA A 14 15.34 9.12 14.99
C ALA A 14 14.38 8.29 14.12
N LEU A 15 14.88 7.26 13.43
CA LEU A 15 14.08 6.43 12.51
C LEU A 15 12.97 5.65 13.24
N GLN A 16 13.18 5.32 14.53
CA GLN A 16 12.14 4.71 15.36
C GLN A 16 10.86 5.54 15.40
N ALA A 17 10.98 6.85 15.51
CA ALA A 17 9.82 7.72 15.53
C ALA A 17 9.12 7.80 14.16
N VAL A 18 9.89 7.74 13.07
CA VAL A 18 9.33 7.69 11.71
C VAL A 18 8.46 6.45 11.56
N ILE A 19 8.97 5.28 11.96
CA ILE A 19 8.22 4.02 11.89
C ILE A 19 6.96 4.09 12.78
N MET A 20 7.09 4.57 14.01
CA MET A 20 5.97 4.62 14.95
C MET A 20 4.86 5.59 14.54
N ARG A 21 5.16 6.64 13.79
CA ARG A 21 4.16 7.57 13.24
C ARG A 21 3.23 6.95 12.21
N HIS A 22 3.56 5.79 11.65
CA HIS A 22 2.65 5.03 10.78
C HIS A 22 1.53 4.31 11.55
N VAL A 23 1.73 4.09 12.85
CA VAL A 23 0.78 3.34 13.70
C VAL A 23 0.26 4.13 14.90
N ALA A 24 0.78 5.33 15.14
CA ALA A 24 0.39 6.18 16.26
C ALA A 24 0.44 7.67 15.88
N ILE A 25 -0.58 8.43 16.30
CA ILE A 25 -0.72 9.86 15.97
C ILE A 25 0.01 10.79 16.95
N ASN A 26 0.30 10.32 18.17
CA ASN A 26 0.99 11.10 19.20
C ASN A 26 2.31 10.42 19.55
N VAL A 27 3.35 10.67 18.74
CA VAL A 27 4.66 10.07 18.89
C VAL A 27 5.69 11.13 19.30
N GLN A 28 6.21 10.99 20.50
CA GLN A 28 7.40 11.73 20.96
C GLN A 28 8.65 10.99 20.52
N GLN A 29 9.59 11.72 19.96
CA GLN A 29 10.86 11.19 19.48
C GLN A 29 11.97 11.49 20.47
N ALA A 30 12.80 10.47 20.76
CA ALA A 30 14.02 10.66 21.50
C ALA A 30 15.16 9.81 20.93
N VAL A 31 16.39 10.33 21.04
CA VAL A 31 17.61 9.61 20.65
C VAL A 31 18.53 9.55 21.87
N VAL A 32 18.93 8.34 22.24
CA VAL A 32 19.87 8.13 23.35
C VAL A 32 21.29 8.29 22.81
N PRO A 33 22.06 9.27 23.30
CA PRO A 33 23.39 9.54 22.79
C PRO A 33 24.37 8.42 23.13
N ARG A 34 25.32 8.19 22.21
CA ARG A 34 26.42 7.22 22.33
C ARG A 34 25.98 5.76 22.50
N SER A 35 24.71 5.42 22.33
CA SER A 35 24.17 4.06 22.44
C SER A 35 23.83 3.47 21.08
N GLY A 36 23.95 2.15 20.99
CA GLY A 36 23.53 1.34 19.86
C GLY A 36 22.14 0.75 20.07
N HIS A 37 22.03 -0.58 19.93
CA HIS A 37 20.76 -1.29 20.02
C HIS A 37 20.27 -1.50 21.47
N TRP A 38 21.18 -1.65 22.42
CA TRP A 38 20.90 -2.04 23.80
C TRP A 38 20.88 -0.83 24.74
N LEU A 39 19.85 0.03 24.60
CA LEU A 39 19.76 1.31 25.29
C LEU A 39 19.88 1.21 26.81
N MET A 40 19.27 0.17 27.40
CA MET A 40 19.25 -0.03 28.86
C MET A 40 20.60 -0.53 29.41
N GLU A 41 21.42 -1.14 28.57
CA GLU A 41 22.75 -1.62 28.93
C GLU A 41 23.83 -0.57 28.64
N GLU A 42 23.72 0.11 27.47
CA GLU A 42 24.73 1.06 27.02
C GLU A 42 24.59 2.46 27.64
N SER A 43 23.35 2.85 28.02
CA SER A 43 23.06 4.16 28.59
C SER A 43 21.88 4.11 29.57
N PRO A 44 21.97 3.30 30.65
CA PRO A 44 20.84 3.02 31.54
C PRO A 44 20.27 4.26 32.22
N VAL A 45 21.12 5.10 32.77
CA VAL A 45 20.71 6.31 33.51
C VAL A 45 19.96 7.28 32.59
N TYR A 46 20.48 7.51 31.38
CA TYR A 46 19.84 8.40 30.42
C TYR A 46 18.50 7.84 29.98
N THR A 47 18.47 6.56 29.66
CA THR A 47 17.25 5.89 29.15
C THR A 47 16.14 5.87 30.21
N VAL A 48 16.48 5.54 31.46
CA VAL A 48 15.52 5.55 32.59
C VAL A 48 14.97 6.96 32.83
N ASN A 49 15.82 7.98 32.83
CA ASN A 49 15.39 9.36 33.06
C ASN A 49 14.47 9.84 31.92
N LEU A 50 14.78 9.48 30.65
CA LEU A 50 13.96 9.80 29.50
C LEU A 50 12.55 9.17 29.60
N VAL A 51 12.47 7.88 29.99
CA VAL A 51 11.19 7.18 30.18
C VAL A 51 10.41 7.81 31.33
N ARG A 52 11.05 8.11 32.45
CA ARG A 52 10.40 8.79 33.59
C ARG A 52 9.85 10.15 33.17
N GLN A 53 10.66 10.95 32.50
CA GLN A 53 10.23 12.27 32.01
C GLN A 53 9.00 12.17 31.11
N PHE A 54 8.94 11.15 30.26
CA PHE A 54 7.77 10.89 29.40
C PHE A 54 6.54 10.51 30.22
N LEU A 55 6.70 9.61 31.22
CA LEU A 55 5.59 9.13 32.04
C LEU A 55 5.08 10.21 33.01
N ASP A 56 5.96 11.07 33.49
CA ASP A 56 5.63 12.17 34.41
C ASP A 56 5.10 13.41 33.66
N SER A 57 5.29 13.47 32.35
CA SER A 57 4.74 14.55 31.54
C SER A 57 3.22 14.48 31.53
N PRO A 58 2.51 15.56 31.93
CA PRO A 58 1.06 15.58 31.79
C PRO A 58 0.74 15.28 30.32
N ALA A 59 -0.16 14.33 30.08
CA ALA A 59 -0.62 14.02 28.73
C ALA A 59 -1.05 15.34 28.09
N VAL A 60 -0.25 15.85 27.15
CA VAL A 60 -0.65 17.03 26.40
C VAL A 60 -1.90 16.61 25.67
N ALA A 61 -3.04 17.04 26.18
CA ALA A 61 -4.29 16.93 25.47
C ALA A 61 -4.08 17.73 24.16
N ILE A 62 -3.78 17.04 23.08
CA ILE A 62 -3.84 17.66 21.77
C ILE A 62 -5.27 18.16 21.70
N PRO A 63 -5.50 19.48 21.48
CA PRO A 63 -6.86 19.96 21.28
C PRO A 63 -7.39 19.12 20.11
N VAL A 64 -8.38 18.27 20.40
CA VAL A 64 -9.17 17.64 19.36
C VAL A 64 -9.69 18.80 18.54
N ARG A 65 -9.14 19.00 17.36
CA ARG A 65 -9.77 19.87 16.38
C ARG A 65 -11.11 19.23 16.10
N THR A 66 -12.14 19.73 16.76
CA THR A 66 -13.52 19.53 16.38
C THR A 66 -13.75 20.33 15.08
N THR A 67 -13.20 19.80 14.00
CA THR A 67 -13.69 20.11 12.67
C THR A 67 -14.56 18.92 12.30
N ALA A 68 -15.82 19.20 12.04
CA ALA A 68 -16.88 18.34 11.54
C ALA A 68 -16.49 16.86 11.40
N GLU A 69 -17.14 16.00 12.16
CA GLU A 69 -17.18 14.53 12.13
C GLU A 69 -16.48 13.86 10.93
N ASN A 70 -15.16 13.95 10.88
CA ASN A 70 -14.38 13.00 10.12
C ASN A 70 -14.06 11.88 11.12
N HIS A 71 -14.81 10.81 11.06
CA HIS A 71 -14.43 9.53 11.63
C HIS A 71 -13.13 9.11 10.96
N VAL A 72 -12.00 9.56 11.51
CA VAL A 72 -10.67 9.24 10.97
C VAL A 72 -10.47 7.74 11.11
N GLY A 73 -10.66 7.02 10.03
CA GLY A 73 -10.32 5.62 9.93
C GLY A 73 -11.47 4.64 9.71
N GLU A 74 -12.73 5.03 9.90
CA GLU A 74 -13.87 4.16 9.62
C GLU A 74 -14.36 4.37 8.18
N THR A 75 -14.44 3.29 7.41
CA THR A 75 -14.97 3.31 6.05
C THR A 75 -15.81 2.07 5.82
N TRP A 76 -17.03 2.26 5.37
CA TRP A 76 -17.90 1.20 4.85
C TRP A 76 -18.51 1.67 3.55
N LEU A 77 -18.39 0.85 2.53
CA LEU A 77 -18.89 1.12 1.20
C LEU A 77 -19.59 -0.14 0.66
N THR A 78 -20.79 0.01 0.19
CA THR A 78 -21.47 -1.01 -0.58
C THR A 78 -20.99 -0.98 -2.04
N PRO A 79 -21.17 -2.05 -2.83
CA PRO A 79 -20.76 -2.06 -4.24
C PRO A 79 -21.36 -0.92 -5.08
N GLY A 80 -22.56 -0.44 -4.75
CA GLY A 80 -23.20 0.68 -5.45
C GLY A 80 -22.60 2.05 -5.14
N GLU A 81 -21.79 2.14 -4.10
CA GLU A 81 -21.12 3.39 -3.68
C GLU A 81 -19.72 3.54 -4.27
N PHE A 82 -19.18 2.50 -4.93
CA PHE A 82 -17.89 2.59 -5.62
C PHE A 82 -17.99 3.52 -6.83
N LYS A 83 -17.37 4.68 -6.74
CA LYS A 83 -17.36 5.68 -7.82
C LYS A 83 -16.16 5.44 -8.74
N PHE A 84 -16.29 4.50 -9.66
CA PHE A 84 -15.29 4.31 -10.69
C PHE A 84 -15.23 5.53 -11.61
N PRO A 85 -14.04 6.04 -11.94
CA PRO A 85 -13.89 7.15 -12.87
C PRO A 85 -14.42 6.74 -14.26
N GLN A 86 -14.92 7.71 -15.03
CA GLN A 86 -15.45 7.45 -16.37
C GLN A 86 -14.37 6.96 -17.36
N GLN A 87 -13.12 7.34 -17.14
CA GLN A 87 -11.96 6.91 -17.92
C GLN A 87 -10.94 6.23 -16.99
N GLY A 88 -10.12 5.34 -17.56
CA GLY A 88 -9.04 4.71 -16.81
C GLY A 88 -8.08 5.73 -16.21
N ASN A 89 -7.63 5.49 -14.99
CA ASN A 89 -6.69 6.33 -14.27
C ASN A 89 -5.37 5.57 -14.02
N PRO A 90 -4.41 5.69 -14.93
CA PRO A 90 -3.21 4.87 -14.96
C PRO A 90 -2.26 5.07 -13.77
N ASP A 91 -2.43 6.15 -12.99
CA ASP A 91 -1.46 6.56 -11.97
C ASP A 91 -1.78 6.04 -10.57
N THR A 92 -2.81 5.21 -10.41
CA THR A 92 -3.30 4.82 -9.08
C THR A 92 -3.07 3.33 -8.81
N GLY A 93 -1.80 2.89 -8.78
CA GLY A 93 -1.45 1.50 -8.41
C GLY A 93 -1.90 0.44 -9.41
N SER A 94 -2.27 0.82 -10.64
CA SER A 94 -2.68 -0.09 -11.70
C SER A 94 -1.57 -0.25 -12.74
N SER A 95 -1.74 -1.22 -13.65
CA SER A 95 -0.84 -1.46 -14.79
C SER A 95 -0.81 -0.32 -15.82
N GLY A 96 -1.69 0.67 -15.73
CA GLY A 96 -1.76 1.79 -16.68
C GLY A 96 -2.46 1.48 -18.01
N VAL A 97 -2.94 0.26 -18.21
CA VAL A 97 -3.67 -0.15 -19.42
C VAL A 97 -4.99 0.60 -19.51
N SER A 98 -5.34 1.06 -20.72
CA SER A 98 -6.65 1.67 -20.96
C SER A 98 -7.77 0.65 -20.71
N GLY A 99 -8.88 1.09 -20.13
CA GLY A 99 -9.98 0.19 -19.75
C GLY A 99 -9.89 -0.30 -18.31
N ILE A 100 -8.82 0.04 -17.58
CA ILE A 100 -8.74 -0.20 -16.13
C ILE A 100 -9.15 1.07 -15.40
N GLN A 101 -10.18 0.96 -14.58
CA GLN A 101 -10.69 2.00 -13.70
C GLN A 101 -10.34 1.63 -12.26
N THR A 102 -9.71 2.55 -11.52
CA THR A 102 -9.28 2.31 -10.14
C THR A 102 -10.03 3.22 -9.18
N VAL A 103 -10.54 2.64 -8.10
CA VAL A 103 -11.06 3.36 -6.93
C VAL A 103 -10.17 3.04 -5.74
N VAL A 104 -9.69 4.07 -5.06
CA VAL A 104 -8.98 3.92 -3.78
C VAL A 104 -10.02 3.79 -2.67
N LEU A 105 -9.98 2.68 -1.95
CA LEU A 105 -10.89 2.42 -0.82
C LEU A 105 -10.25 2.82 0.51
N LYS A 106 -8.93 2.68 0.61
CA LYS A 106 -8.17 3.05 1.82
C LYS A 106 -6.73 3.37 1.46
N GLY A 107 -6.12 4.32 2.17
CA GLY A 107 -4.73 4.72 1.96
C GLY A 107 -4.47 5.27 0.56
N GLY A 108 -3.20 5.27 0.14
CA GLY A 108 -2.78 5.65 -1.21
C GLY A 108 -1.70 4.71 -1.75
N PRO A 109 -1.85 4.14 -2.95
CA PRO A 109 -0.80 3.28 -3.52
C PRO A 109 0.56 3.98 -3.65
N ASN A 110 0.57 5.29 -3.80
CA ASN A 110 1.79 6.10 -3.93
C ASN A 110 2.37 6.57 -2.59
N GLU A 111 1.69 6.26 -1.48
CA GLU A 111 2.06 6.67 -0.14
C GLU A 111 2.57 5.48 0.66
N ALA A 112 3.42 5.75 1.67
CA ALA A 112 3.84 4.71 2.60
C ALA A 112 2.68 4.28 3.51
N GLY A 113 2.40 2.99 3.56
CA GLY A 113 1.34 2.42 4.41
C GLY A 113 0.47 1.41 3.67
N VAL A 114 -0.47 0.82 4.41
CA VAL A 114 -1.44 -0.10 3.84
C VAL A 114 -2.41 0.66 2.94
N TYR A 115 -2.59 0.20 1.74
CA TYR A 115 -3.64 0.68 0.84
C TYR A 115 -4.55 -0.46 0.38
N THR A 116 -5.77 -0.11 0.00
CA THR A 116 -6.71 -1.01 -0.68
C THR A 116 -7.34 -0.27 -1.85
N ILE A 117 -7.28 -0.89 -3.01
CA ILE A 117 -7.88 -0.38 -4.24
C ILE A 117 -8.85 -1.41 -4.82
N MET A 118 -9.81 -0.93 -5.59
CA MET A 118 -10.70 -1.74 -6.41
C MET A 118 -10.42 -1.43 -7.87
N LEU A 119 -10.09 -2.45 -8.64
CA LEU A 119 -9.92 -2.35 -10.09
C LEU A 119 -11.17 -2.88 -10.78
N ARG A 120 -11.69 -2.13 -11.75
CA ARG A 120 -12.62 -2.64 -12.75
C ARG A 120 -11.88 -2.70 -14.07
N VAL A 121 -11.77 -3.89 -14.63
CA VAL A 121 -11.07 -4.17 -15.88
C VAL A 121 -12.12 -4.51 -16.94
N SER A 122 -12.12 -3.80 -18.06
CA SER A 122 -13.05 -4.04 -19.17
C SER A 122 -12.86 -5.43 -19.76
N ALA A 123 -13.88 -5.97 -20.40
CA ALA A 123 -13.76 -7.19 -21.21
C ALA A 123 -12.67 -7.05 -22.27
N HIS A 124 -12.07 -8.15 -22.68
CA HIS A 124 -11.03 -8.24 -23.72
C HIS A 124 -9.82 -7.34 -23.46
N THR A 125 -9.46 -7.17 -22.18
CA THR A 125 -8.28 -6.40 -21.77
C THR A 125 -7.13 -7.35 -21.48
N GLN A 126 -6.00 -7.15 -22.15
CA GLN A 126 -4.76 -7.88 -21.91
C GLN A 126 -3.74 -6.98 -21.21
N ILE A 127 -3.06 -7.51 -20.20
CA ILE A 127 -2.02 -6.82 -19.44
C ILE A 127 -0.73 -7.61 -19.61
N ALA A 128 0.25 -6.98 -20.26
CA ALA A 128 1.55 -7.58 -20.51
C ALA A 128 2.34 -7.83 -19.22
N ALA A 129 3.39 -8.64 -19.30
CA ALA A 129 4.19 -9.00 -18.16
C ALA A 129 4.82 -7.77 -17.48
N HIS A 130 4.56 -7.63 -16.19
CA HIS A 130 5.01 -6.53 -15.35
C HIS A 130 5.15 -7.00 -13.90
N SER A 131 5.77 -6.20 -13.08
CA SER A 131 5.92 -6.42 -11.64
C SER A 131 5.58 -5.17 -10.84
N HIS A 132 5.42 -5.37 -9.55
CA HIS A 132 5.27 -4.30 -8.56
C HIS A 132 6.39 -4.39 -7.52
N ARG A 133 6.78 -3.25 -6.94
CA ARG A 133 7.82 -3.22 -5.91
C ARG A 133 7.33 -3.68 -4.55
N ASP A 134 6.04 -3.54 -4.28
CA ASP A 134 5.38 -3.89 -3.02
C ASP A 134 4.75 -5.28 -3.07
N ASP A 135 4.51 -5.85 -1.90
CA ASP A 135 3.80 -7.13 -1.74
C ASP A 135 2.30 -6.88 -1.79
N ARG A 136 1.62 -7.53 -2.70
CA ARG A 136 0.20 -7.32 -2.96
C ARG A 136 -0.56 -8.64 -2.89
N VAL A 137 -1.75 -8.56 -2.32
CA VAL A 137 -2.72 -9.64 -2.32
C VAL A 137 -4.02 -9.18 -2.96
N ALA A 138 -4.70 -10.08 -3.64
CA ALA A 138 -5.91 -9.73 -4.37
C ALA A 138 -7.00 -10.77 -4.24
N THR A 139 -8.25 -10.29 -4.32
CA THR A 139 -9.45 -11.10 -4.34
C THR A 139 -10.29 -10.73 -5.54
N VAL A 140 -10.73 -11.72 -6.31
CA VAL A 140 -11.68 -11.53 -7.42
C VAL A 140 -13.07 -11.31 -6.85
N ILE A 141 -13.69 -10.18 -7.16
CA ILE A 141 -15.01 -9.80 -6.64
C ILE A 141 -16.12 -10.20 -7.63
N SER A 142 -15.90 -9.97 -8.93
CA SER A 142 -16.85 -10.36 -9.99
C SER A 142 -16.13 -10.63 -11.30
N GLY A 143 -16.75 -11.41 -12.18
CA GLY A 143 -16.17 -11.88 -13.43
C GLY A 143 -15.07 -12.92 -13.22
N THR A 144 -14.48 -13.42 -14.30
CA THR A 144 -13.40 -14.41 -14.25
C THR A 144 -12.07 -13.74 -14.60
N TRP A 145 -11.15 -13.66 -13.63
CA TRP A 145 -9.81 -13.12 -13.81
C TRP A 145 -8.85 -14.21 -14.29
N HIS A 146 -8.13 -13.97 -15.38
CA HIS A 146 -7.09 -14.86 -15.87
C HIS A 146 -5.73 -14.26 -15.55
N ILE A 147 -4.92 -14.94 -14.74
CA ILE A 147 -3.58 -14.48 -14.36
C ILE A 147 -2.54 -15.58 -14.52
N GLY A 148 -1.34 -15.21 -14.96
CA GLY A 148 -0.19 -16.08 -15.07
C GLY A 148 1.08 -15.40 -14.58
N TYR A 149 2.07 -16.17 -14.16
CA TYR A 149 3.38 -15.66 -13.73
C TYR A 149 4.45 -15.97 -14.77
N GLY A 150 5.29 -14.97 -15.05
CA GLY A 150 6.41 -15.09 -16.00
C GLY A 150 6.73 -13.78 -16.68
N ASP A 151 7.80 -13.79 -17.46
CA ASP A 151 8.39 -12.60 -18.09
C ASP A 151 7.76 -12.25 -19.44
N LYS A 152 6.86 -13.09 -19.93
CA LYS A 152 6.12 -12.89 -21.17
C LYS A 152 4.69 -13.37 -20.99
N PHE A 153 3.77 -12.71 -21.69
CA PHE A 153 2.40 -13.18 -21.78
C PHE A 153 2.37 -14.57 -22.44
N ASP A 154 1.70 -15.52 -21.80
CA ASP A 154 1.60 -16.91 -22.23
C ASP A 154 0.24 -17.47 -21.80
N GLU A 155 -0.68 -17.61 -22.73
CA GLU A 155 -2.04 -18.09 -22.48
C GLU A 155 -2.05 -19.46 -21.77
N SER A 156 -1.08 -20.34 -22.09
CA SER A 156 -0.99 -21.67 -21.48
C SER A 156 -0.69 -21.65 -19.97
N LYS A 157 -0.24 -20.51 -19.46
CA LYS A 157 0.08 -20.32 -18.03
C LYS A 157 -1.02 -19.56 -17.29
N LEU A 158 -2.05 -19.12 -17.98
CA LEU A 158 -3.16 -18.44 -17.36
C LEU A 158 -3.99 -19.41 -16.52
N LYS A 159 -4.28 -19.00 -15.31
CA LYS A 159 -5.23 -19.65 -14.42
C LYS A 159 -6.50 -18.81 -14.34
N ALA A 160 -7.63 -19.41 -14.66
CA ALA A 160 -8.93 -18.80 -14.50
C ALA A 160 -9.32 -18.77 -13.01
N LEU A 161 -9.60 -17.58 -12.51
CA LEU A 161 -9.97 -17.29 -11.13
C LEU A 161 -11.39 -16.71 -11.09
N PRO A 162 -12.41 -17.50 -10.74
CA PRO A 162 -13.78 -17.01 -10.57
C PRO A 162 -13.93 -16.14 -9.30
N PRO A 163 -15.09 -15.49 -9.09
CA PRO A 163 -15.37 -14.68 -7.91
C PRO A 163 -15.09 -15.44 -6.60
N GLY A 164 -14.49 -14.73 -5.62
CA GLY A 164 -14.03 -15.31 -4.36
C GLY A 164 -12.64 -15.93 -4.41
N SER A 165 -12.00 -16.03 -5.58
CA SER A 165 -10.63 -16.48 -5.70
C SER A 165 -9.65 -15.47 -5.12
N PHE A 166 -8.55 -15.99 -4.55
CA PHE A 166 -7.45 -15.23 -3.99
C PHE A 166 -6.16 -15.49 -4.78
N TYR A 167 -5.35 -14.45 -4.98
CA TYR A 167 -4.01 -14.57 -5.54
C TYR A 167 -3.05 -13.53 -4.96
N THR A 168 -1.76 -13.68 -5.23
CA THR A 168 -0.72 -12.79 -4.74
C THR A 168 0.07 -12.19 -5.88
N GLU A 169 0.63 -11.00 -5.67
CA GLU A 169 1.60 -10.35 -6.55
C GLU A 169 2.83 -10.01 -5.70
N PRO A 170 3.75 -11.01 -5.51
CA PRO A 170 4.92 -10.81 -4.67
C PRO A 170 5.86 -9.75 -5.25
N PRO A 171 6.63 -9.03 -4.42
CA PRO A 171 7.55 -7.98 -4.86
C PRO A 171 8.49 -8.43 -5.97
N GLY A 172 8.53 -7.68 -7.07
CA GLY A 172 9.41 -7.97 -8.21
C GLY A 172 9.07 -9.24 -9.00
N ARG A 173 7.99 -9.97 -8.64
CA ARG A 173 7.57 -11.15 -9.39
C ARG A 173 6.76 -10.75 -10.61
N ASN A 174 7.28 -11.03 -11.80
CA ASN A 174 6.59 -10.75 -13.05
C ASN A 174 5.34 -11.62 -13.21
N HIS A 175 4.26 -10.97 -13.61
CA HIS A 175 2.96 -11.57 -13.88
C HIS A 175 2.27 -10.83 -15.02
N PHE A 176 1.29 -11.49 -15.61
CA PHE A 176 0.48 -10.98 -16.72
C PHE A 176 -0.95 -11.46 -16.53
N ALA A 177 -1.89 -10.76 -17.14
CA ALA A 177 -3.29 -11.09 -16.94
C ALA A 177 -4.15 -10.73 -18.16
N GLU A 178 -5.36 -11.27 -18.21
CA GLU A 178 -6.37 -10.86 -19.17
C GLU A 178 -7.79 -11.05 -18.63
N THR A 179 -8.73 -10.39 -19.28
CA THR A 179 -10.16 -10.62 -19.12
C THR A 179 -10.72 -11.27 -20.38
N GLY A 180 -11.70 -12.15 -20.22
CA GLY A 180 -12.48 -12.73 -21.33
C GLY A 180 -13.61 -11.80 -21.77
N ASP A 181 -14.76 -12.39 -22.07
CA ASP A 181 -15.95 -11.70 -22.63
C ASP A 181 -16.68 -10.79 -21.64
N GLU A 182 -16.29 -10.81 -20.36
CA GLU A 182 -16.91 -10.00 -19.31
C GLU A 182 -15.91 -9.08 -18.61
N ALA A 183 -16.42 -7.99 -18.06
CA ALA A 183 -15.63 -7.13 -17.18
C ALA A 183 -15.37 -7.81 -15.84
N VAL A 184 -14.19 -7.58 -15.29
CA VAL A 184 -13.76 -8.17 -14.03
C VAL A 184 -13.55 -7.09 -12.98
N VAL A 185 -13.93 -7.37 -11.74
CA VAL A 185 -13.62 -6.53 -10.58
C VAL A 185 -12.71 -7.29 -9.63
N VAL A 186 -11.56 -6.68 -9.32
CA VAL A 186 -10.56 -7.23 -8.39
C VAL A 186 -10.29 -6.23 -7.28
N GLN A 187 -10.30 -6.68 -6.03
CA GLN A 187 -9.79 -5.90 -4.90
C GLN A 187 -8.34 -6.25 -4.65
N ILE A 188 -7.50 -5.23 -4.54
CA ILE A 188 -6.07 -5.38 -4.25
C ILE A 188 -5.73 -4.64 -2.96
N THR A 189 -4.98 -5.30 -2.09
CA THR A 189 -4.39 -4.69 -0.89
C THR A 189 -2.88 -4.87 -0.93
N GLY A 190 -2.15 -3.80 -0.66
CA GLY A 190 -0.70 -3.78 -0.63
C GLY A 190 -0.15 -2.82 0.43
N PHE A 191 1.17 -2.72 0.50
CA PHE A 191 1.88 -1.79 1.38
C PHE A 191 2.75 -0.86 0.53
N GLY A 192 2.24 0.35 0.31
CA GLY A 192 2.89 1.35 -0.55
C GLY A 192 4.17 1.96 0.01
N PRO A 193 4.91 2.69 -0.80
CA PRO A 193 4.56 3.10 -2.15
C PRO A 193 4.69 1.97 -3.17
N SER A 194 3.69 1.83 -4.03
CA SER A 194 3.68 0.87 -5.14
C SER A 194 4.38 1.44 -6.39
N SER A 195 4.77 0.56 -7.29
CA SER A 195 5.20 0.90 -8.65
C SER A 195 4.73 -0.17 -9.61
N THR A 196 4.75 0.12 -10.91
CA THR A 196 4.54 -0.87 -11.97
C THR A 196 5.70 -0.78 -12.94
N GLU A 197 6.39 -1.90 -13.16
CA GLU A 197 7.54 -2.02 -14.04
C GLU A 197 7.28 -3.11 -15.07
N TYR A 198 7.19 -2.74 -16.35
CA TYR A 198 6.99 -3.66 -17.45
C TYR A 198 8.30 -4.35 -17.83
N VAL A 199 8.25 -5.66 -18.06
CA VAL A 199 9.42 -6.44 -18.52
C VAL A 199 9.90 -5.93 -19.86
N ASP A 200 8.99 -5.65 -20.79
CA ASP A 200 9.27 -4.98 -22.06
C ASP A 200 8.77 -3.52 -21.99
N PRO A 201 9.66 -2.54 -21.92
CA PRO A 201 9.27 -1.13 -21.86
C PRO A 201 8.41 -0.66 -23.06
N ALA A 202 8.49 -1.33 -24.21
CA ALA A 202 7.66 -1.01 -25.37
C ALA A 202 6.18 -1.38 -25.16
N GLN A 203 5.90 -2.23 -24.19
CA GLN A 203 4.55 -2.65 -23.80
C GLN A 203 3.97 -1.80 -22.68
N ASP A 204 4.75 -0.88 -22.09
CA ASP A 204 4.25 0.07 -21.09
C ASP A 204 3.28 1.06 -21.77
N PRO A 205 1.99 1.02 -21.41
CA PRO A 205 1.01 1.90 -22.05
C PRO A 205 1.23 3.38 -21.71
N ARG A 206 2.01 3.68 -20.66
CA ARG A 206 2.35 5.06 -20.26
C ARG A 206 3.41 5.67 -21.17
N ALA A 207 4.31 4.85 -21.73
CA ALA A 207 5.36 5.31 -22.65
C ALA A 207 4.80 5.83 -23.97
N ARG A 208 3.61 5.39 -24.38
CA ARG A 208 2.96 5.77 -25.66
C ARG A 208 2.26 7.13 -25.63
N LYS A 209 2.12 7.78 -24.49
CA LYS A 209 1.44 9.08 -24.33
C LYS A 209 2.38 10.29 -24.46
N SER A 210 3.66 10.09 -24.75
CA SER A 210 4.69 11.15 -24.80
C SER A 210 4.98 11.70 -26.20
N ASN A 211 4.11 11.45 -27.19
CA ASN A 211 4.24 12.00 -28.56
C ASN A 211 3.06 12.87 -28.92
#